data_b3f8752c59b47ffa45d9f049eeabde3d
#
_entry.id   b3f8752c59b47ffa45d9f049eeabde3d
#
_cell.length_a   1.000
_cell.length_b   1.000
_cell.length_c   1.000
_cell.angle_alpha   90.00
_cell.angle_beta   90.00
_cell.angle_gamma   90.00
#
_symmetry.space_group_name_H-M   'P 1'
#
loop_
_entity.id
_entity.type
_entity.pdbx_description
1 polymer ?
#
loop_
_entity_poly.entity_id
_entity_poly.type
_entity_poly.pdbx_seq_one_letter_code
_entity_poly.pdbx_strand_id
1 'polypeptide(L)'
;IGTISSATALDMPSNVSKSTFYGTTESSVIISRLYPGQAYDMSVFASVMNASANAETVYSFKGENDGSASLNPTDNTANIATVQGIIADDKGRICLTVKAGTNNNEEKRTYYLGALMITPHLEIPGKIPVHINFTTSEKATQENLWNNVTSHLAGTKIENLTDSEENT
;
A
#
# COMPACT_ATOMS: atom_id res chain seq x y z
N ILE A 1 -19.13 1.89 -14.47
CA ILE A 1 -18.47 0.62 -14.17
C ILE A 1 -17.87 0.78 -12.80
N GLY A 2 -18.33 0.06 -11.87
CA GLY A 2 -17.89 0.20 -10.49
C GLY A 2 -18.24 -1.00 -9.66
N THR A 3 -17.79 -0.97 -8.43
CA THR A 3 -17.91 -2.04 -7.48
C THR A 3 -19.09 -1.85 -6.56
N ILE A 4 -19.25 -2.80 -5.69
CA ILE A 4 -20.13 -2.74 -4.54
C ILE A 4 -19.80 -1.58 -3.60
N SER A 5 -20.80 -1.19 -2.81
CA SER A 5 -20.70 -0.11 -1.84
C SER A 5 -19.77 -0.38 -0.64
N SER A 6 -19.26 -1.58 -0.48
CA SER A 6 -18.41 -1.98 0.64
C SER A 6 -17.37 -3.02 0.20
N ALA A 7 -16.31 -2.58 -0.47
CA ALA A 7 -15.13 -3.42 -0.64
C ALA A 7 -14.38 -3.46 0.71
N THR A 8 -13.96 -4.65 1.13
CA THR A 8 -13.19 -4.84 2.37
C THR A 8 -11.70 -4.60 2.17
N ALA A 9 -11.24 -4.54 0.92
CA ALA A 9 -9.85 -4.28 0.58
C ALA A 9 -9.47 -2.82 0.85
N LEU A 10 -8.28 -2.58 1.37
CA LEU A 10 -7.67 -1.26 1.60
C LEU A 10 -8.50 -0.32 2.49
N ASP A 11 -9.48 -0.83 3.22
CA ASP A 11 -10.36 -0.03 4.10
C ASP A 11 -10.99 1.19 3.40
N MET A 12 -11.35 1.01 2.13
CA MET A 12 -11.80 2.07 1.24
C MET A 12 -13.20 2.59 1.56
N PRO A 13 -13.43 3.91 1.48
CA PRO A 13 -14.78 4.46 1.42
C PRO A 13 -15.55 3.96 0.18
N SER A 14 -16.87 3.82 0.30
CA SER A 14 -17.71 3.27 -0.77
C SER A 14 -17.69 4.08 -2.09
N ASN A 15 -17.45 5.39 -2.02
CA ASN A 15 -17.29 6.22 -3.21
C ASN A 15 -15.99 5.93 -3.99
N VAL A 16 -14.94 5.48 -3.30
CA VAL A 16 -13.69 5.04 -3.93
C VAL A 16 -13.88 3.67 -4.57
N SER A 17 -14.45 2.70 -3.84
CA SER A 17 -14.67 1.35 -4.35
C SER A 17 -15.60 1.29 -5.57
N LYS A 18 -16.46 2.30 -5.77
CA LYS A 18 -17.37 2.41 -6.92
C LYS A 18 -16.73 3.01 -8.17
N SER A 19 -15.49 3.48 -8.08
CA SER A 19 -14.80 4.17 -9.17
C SER A 19 -13.71 3.30 -9.75
N THR A 20 -13.66 3.20 -11.07
CA THR A 20 -12.64 2.42 -11.79
C THR A 20 -12.34 3.06 -13.14
N PHE A 21 -11.08 3.34 -13.42
CA PHE A 21 -10.62 3.61 -14.78
C PHE A 21 -10.43 2.31 -15.54
N TYR A 22 -10.58 2.36 -16.84
CA TYR A 22 -10.32 1.21 -17.72
C TYR A 22 -9.78 1.67 -19.06
N GLY A 23 -9.08 0.78 -19.72
CA GLY A 23 -8.54 1.02 -21.06
C GLY A 23 -8.16 -0.29 -21.75
N THR A 24 -7.89 -0.20 -23.03
CA THR A 24 -7.50 -1.34 -23.87
C THR A 24 -6.06 -1.25 -24.38
N THR A 25 -5.43 -0.09 -24.18
CA THR A 25 -4.03 0.16 -24.54
C THR A 25 -3.26 0.44 -23.28
N GLU A 26 -2.06 -0.10 -23.16
CA GLU A 26 -1.16 0.14 -22.03
C GLU A 26 -1.07 1.63 -21.69
N SER A 27 -1.18 1.96 -20.42
CA SER A 27 -1.15 3.33 -19.92
C SER A 27 -0.22 3.45 -18.72
N SER A 28 0.33 4.64 -18.52
CA SER A 28 1.25 4.91 -17.42
C SER A 28 0.83 6.12 -16.60
N VAL A 29 1.12 6.05 -15.30
CA VAL A 29 0.93 7.13 -14.32
C VAL A 29 2.24 7.35 -13.59
N ILE A 30 2.68 8.60 -13.48
CA ILE A 30 3.86 8.97 -12.69
C ILE A 30 3.38 9.41 -11.30
N ILE A 31 3.81 8.67 -10.30
CA ILE A 31 3.67 9.01 -8.89
C ILE A 31 4.90 9.82 -8.52
N SER A 32 4.74 11.00 -7.95
CA SER A 32 5.82 11.92 -7.63
C SER A 32 5.69 12.49 -6.22
N ARG A 33 6.73 13.21 -5.77
CA ARG A 33 6.85 13.77 -4.42
C ARG A 33 7.02 12.72 -3.32
N LEU A 34 7.49 11.54 -3.68
CA LEU A 34 7.97 10.55 -2.74
C LEU A 34 9.37 10.95 -2.24
N TYR A 35 9.81 10.37 -1.13
CA TYR A 35 11.19 10.56 -0.69
C TYR A 35 12.15 9.78 -1.60
N PRO A 36 13.14 10.44 -2.24
CA PRO A 36 14.12 9.76 -3.06
C PRO A 36 14.85 8.64 -2.31
N GLY A 37 15.03 7.49 -2.94
CA GLY A 37 15.68 6.33 -2.34
C GLY A 37 14.85 5.59 -1.28
N GLN A 38 13.68 6.09 -0.90
CA GLN A 38 12.78 5.40 0.02
C GLN A 38 12.04 4.28 -0.70
N ALA A 39 11.98 3.09 -0.08
CA ALA A 39 11.17 1.99 -0.55
C ALA A 39 9.69 2.14 -0.12
N TYR A 40 8.79 1.69 -0.97
CA TYR A 40 7.34 1.73 -0.78
C TYR A 40 6.68 0.42 -1.17
N ASP A 41 5.61 0.07 -0.47
CA ASP A 41 4.68 -0.99 -0.84
C ASP A 41 3.51 -0.38 -1.61
N MET A 42 3.20 -1.00 -2.74
CA MET A 42 2.21 -0.54 -3.70
C MET A 42 1.07 -1.56 -3.75
N SER A 43 -0.10 -1.20 -3.23
CA SER A 43 -1.28 -2.08 -3.21
C SER A 43 -2.38 -1.52 -4.10
N VAL A 44 -2.81 -2.30 -5.07
CA VAL A 44 -3.82 -1.90 -6.05
C VAL A 44 -5.09 -2.71 -5.86
N PHE A 45 -6.22 -2.03 -5.88
CA PHE A 45 -7.54 -2.62 -5.99
C PHE A 45 -8.21 -2.17 -7.30
N ALA A 46 -8.88 -3.09 -7.96
CA ALA A 46 -9.77 -2.80 -9.08
C ALA A 46 -10.92 -3.80 -9.08
N SER A 47 -12.05 -3.40 -9.64
CA SER A 47 -13.23 -4.26 -9.75
C SER A 47 -14.10 -3.87 -10.93
N VAL A 48 -14.66 -4.88 -11.57
CA VAL A 48 -15.75 -4.78 -12.54
C VAL A 48 -16.81 -5.82 -12.17
N MET A 49 -18.03 -5.36 -11.89
CA MET A 49 -19.13 -6.25 -11.46
C MET A 49 -19.96 -6.74 -12.63
N ASN A 50 -20.53 -7.94 -12.45
CA ASN A 50 -21.35 -8.63 -13.46
C ASN A 50 -20.58 -8.92 -14.77
N ALA A 51 -19.30 -9.18 -14.66
CA ALA A 51 -18.46 -9.60 -15.76
C ALA A 51 -18.37 -11.14 -15.79
N SER A 52 -18.28 -11.71 -16.97
CA SER A 52 -18.16 -13.17 -17.16
C SER A 52 -16.77 -13.60 -17.62
N ALA A 53 -15.98 -12.67 -18.13
CA ALA A 53 -14.64 -12.91 -18.62
C ALA A 53 -13.58 -12.65 -17.53
N ASN A 54 -12.45 -13.32 -17.61
CA ASN A 54 -11.29 -12.97 -16.81
C ASN A 54 -10.70 -11.66 -17.34
N ALA A 55 -10.70 -10.63 -16.53
CA ALA A 55 -10.20 -9.29 -16.85
C ALA A 55 -8.80 -9.04 -16.27
N GLU A 56 -7.97 -10.09 -16.14
CA GLU A 56 -6.64 -9.96 -15.54
C GLU A 56 -5.93 -8.70 -15.99
N THR A 57 -5.50 -7.93 -15.00
CA THR A 57 -4.75 -6.68 -15.18
C THR A 57 -3.40 -6.80 -14.50
N VAL A 58 -2.34 -6.40 -15.19
CA VAL A 58 -0.98 -6.34 -14.66
C VAL A 58 -0.65 -4.90 -14.30
N TYR A 59 -0.14 -4.71 -13.11
CA TYR A 59 0.37 -3.46 -12.54
C TYR A 59 1.89 -3.58 -12.39
N SER A 60 2.64 -2.82 -13.16
CA SER A 60 4.10 -2.79 -13.11
C SER A 60 4.57 -1.45 -12.54
N PHE A 61 5.38 -1.50 -11.51
CA PHE A 61 5.96 -0.33 -10.86
C PHE A 61 7.44 -0.25 -11.18
N LYS A 62 7.93 0.94 -11.50
CA LYS A 62 9.34 1.20 -11.79
C LYS A 62 9.80 2.49 -11.12
N GLY A 63 10.78 2.35 -10.24
CA GLY A 63 11.60 3.41 -9.66
C GLY A 63 13.07 3.14 -9.95
N GLU A 64 13.93 3.07 -8.94
CA GLU A 64 15.30 2.56 -9.06
C GLU A 64 15.34 1.04 -9.29
N ASN A 65 14.40 0.32 -8.71
CA ASN A 65 14.09 -1.08 -8.99
C ASN A 65 12.72 -1.20 -9.67
N ASP A 66 12.33 -2.41 -10.00
CA ASP A 66 11.05 -2.70 -10.61
C ASP A 66 10.37 -3.93 -9.98
N GLY A 67 9.07 -3.98 -10.13
CA GLY A 67 8.25 -5.09 -9.68
C GLY A 67 6.86 -5.04 -10.32
N SER A 68 6.19 -6.18 -10.34
CA SER A 68 4.84 -6.26 -10.89
C SER A 68 3.98 -7.28 -10.17
N ALA A 69 2.68 -7.05 -10.17
CA ALA A 69 1.68 -7.99 -9.69
C ALA A 69 0.45 -7.95 -10.60
N SER A 70 -0.34 -9.00 -10.59
CA SER A 70 -1.59 -9.07 -11.33
C SER A 70 -2.79 -9.26 -10.41
N LEU A 71 -3.95 -8.80 -10.88
CA LEU A 71 -5.24 -8.97 -10.24
C LEU A 71 -6.28 -9.29 -11.30
N ASN A 72 -7.19 -10.19 -11.01
CA ASN A 72 -8.42 -10.31 -11.79
C ASN A 72 -9.51 -9.44 -11.15
N PRO A 73 -9.90 -8.31 -11.75
CA PRO A 73 -10.94 -7.44 -11.22
C PRO A 73 -12.37 -7.94 -11.44
N THR A 74 -12.58 -9.04 -12.15
CA THR A 74 -13.92 -9.62 -12.38
C THR A 74 -14.57 -10.00 -11.07
N ASP A 75 -15.70 -9.36 -10.76
CA ASP A 75 -16.47 -9.53 -9.53
C ASP A 75 -15.66 -9.46 -8.25
N ASN A 76 -14.54 -8.71 -8.30
CA ASN A 76 -13.63 -8.56 -7.18
C ASN A 76 -14.20 -7.63 -6.10
N THR A 77 -14.25 -8.13 -4.87
CA THR A 77 -14.74 -7.37 -3.70
C THR A 77 -13.69 -7.18 -2.61
N ALA A 78 -12.62 -7.98 -2.61
CA ALA A 78 -11.68 -8.01 -1.51
C ALA A 78 -10.21 -8.21 -1.91
N ASN A 79 -9.93 -8.74 -3.10
CA ASN A 79 -8.55 -9.04 -3.49
C ASN A 79 -7.80 -7.79 -3.94
N ILE A 80 -6.52 -7.75 -3.62
CA ILE A 80 -5.57 -6.70 -4.03
C ILE A 80 -4.37 -7.31 -4.73
N ALA A 81 -3.71 -6.52 -5.59
CA ALA A 81 -2.38 -6.81 -6.08
C ALA A 81 -1.38 -5.98 -5.30
N THR A 82 -0.37 -6.59 -4.72
CA THR A 82 0.66 -5.88 -3.95
C THR A 82 2.05 -6.14 -4.52
N VAL A 83 2.82 -5.08 -4.67
CA VAL A 83 4.26 -5.12 -4.96
C VAL A 83 4.98 -4.41 -3.83
N GLN A 84 5.91 -5.09 -3.19
CA GLN A 84 6.63 -4.58 -2.02
C GLN A 84 8.00 -4.04 -2.39
N GLY A 85 8.46 -3.04 -1.65
CA GLY A 85 9.83 -2.56 -1.69
C GLY A 85 10.24 -1.84 -2.98
N ILE A 86 9.33 -1.15 -3.67
CA ILE A 86 9.68 -0.32 -4.84
C ILE A 86 10.35 0.96 -4.36
N ILE A 87 11.59 1.18 -4.79
CA ILE A 87 12.42 2.31 -4.38
C ILE A 87 12.15 3.50 -5.30
N ALA A 88 11.73 4.63 -4.74
CA ALA A 88 11.55 5.86 -5.50
C ALA A 88 12.89 6.33 -6.12
N ASP A 89 12.85 6.83 -7.35
CA ASP A 89 14.03 7.32 -8.07
C ASP A 89 14.67 8.55 -7.38
N ASP A 90 15.79 9.03 -7.90
CA ASP A 90 16.53 10.20 -7.41
C ASP A 90 15.70 11.50 -7.38
N LYS A 91 14.55 11.51 -8.07
CA LYS A 91 13.58 12.63 -8.11
C LYS A 91 12.32 12.35 -7.30
N GLY A 92 12.30 11.28 -6.51
CA GLY A 92 11.14 10.88 -5.70
C GLY A 92 9.95 10.44 -6.56
N ARG A 93 10.20 9.64 -7.61
CA ARG A 93 9.15 9.17 -8.53
C ARG A 93 9.13 7.66 -8.64
N ILE A 94 7.93 7.14 -8.85
CA ILE A 94 7.67 5.75 -9.27
C ILE A 94 6.69 5.82 -10.45
N CYS A 95 6.98 5.11 -11.53
CA CYS A 95 6.09 4.97 -12.67
C CYS A 95 5.25 3.70 -12.51
N LEU A 96 3.92 3.84 -12.52
CA LEU A 96 2.98 2.73 -12.62
C LEU A 96 2.57 2.56 -14.09
N THR A 97 2.76 1.37 -14.63
CA THR A 97 2.24 0.96 -15.94
C THR A 97 1.15 -0.09 -15.75
N VAL A 98 0.04 0.07 -16.45
CA VAL A 98 -1.14 -0.80 -16.35
C VAL A 98 -1.49 -1.32 -17.73
N LYS A 99 -1.71 -2.64 -17.82
CA LYS A 99 -2.13 -3.32 -19.07
C LYS A 99 -2.90 -4.59 -18.77
N ALA A 100 -3.57 -5.12 -19.81
CA ALA A 100 -4.19 -6.43 -19.74
C ALA A 100 -3.14 -7.54 -19.56
N GLY A 101 -3.41 -8.44 -18.63
CA GLY A 101 -2.57 -9.60 -18.35
C GLY A 101 -2.70 -10.71 -19.43
N THR A 102 -1.85 -11.72 -19.32
CA THR A 102 -1.83 -12.85 -20.29
C THR A 102 -3.10 -13.69 -20.22
N ASN A 103 -3.69 -13.83 -19.03
CA ASN A 103 -4.93 -14.58 -18.80
C ASN A 103 -6.20 -13.74 -19.02
N ASN A 104 -6.06 -12.48 -19.42
CA ASN A 104 -7.20 -11.64 -19.76
C ASN A 104 -7.85 -12.16 -21.05
N ASN A 105 -9.08 -12.63 -20.94
CA ASN A 105 -9.85 -13.19 -22.06
C ASN A 105 -11.09 -12.35 -22.43
N GLU A 106 -11.15 -11.09 -21.94
CA GLU A 106 -12.13 -10.13 -22.47
C GLU A 106 -11.86 -9.87 -23.95
N GLU A 107 -12.94 -9.71 -24.73
CA GLU A 107 -12.87 -9.47 -26.17
C GLU A 107 -11.93 -8.30 -26.53
N LYS A 108 -12.00 -7.22 -25.76
CA LYS A 108 -11.18 -6.00 -25.96
C LYS A 108 -9.91 -5.97 -25.13
N ARG A 109 -9.63 -7.02 -24.34
CA ARG A 109 -8.50 -7.09 -23.45
C ARG A 109 -8.37 -5.83 -22.57
N THR A 110 -9.48 -5.49 -21.92
CA THR A 110 -9.58 -4.31 -21.07
C THR A 110 -8.80 -4.51 -19.77
N TYR A 111 -8.02 -3.53 -19.35
CA TYR A 111 -7.46 -3.45 -18.01
C TYR A 111 -8.28 -2.52 -17.13
N TYR A 112 -8.14 -2.65 -15.81
CA TYR A 112 -8.88 -1.87 -14.83
C TYR A 112 -7.94 -1.33 -13.75
N LEU A 113 -8.15 -0.07 -13.33
CA LEU A 113 -7.41 0.59 -12.26
C LEU A 113 -8.42 1.34 -11.36
N GLY A 114 -8.61 0.86 -10.14
CA GLY A 114 -9.50 1.46 -9.15
C GLY A 114 -8.74 2.32 -8.16
N ALA A 115 -8.33 1.74 -7.03
CA ALA A 115 -7.60 2.44 -5.98
C ALA A 115 -6.14 1.98 -5.90
N LEU A 116 -5.27 2.90 -5.50
CA LEU A 116 -3.88 2.62 -5.17
C LEU A 116 -3.60 3.13 -3.76
N MET A 117 -3.06 2.24 -2.92
CA MET A 117 -2.51 2.59 -1.61
C MET A 117 -0.99 2.47 -1.67
N ILE A 118 -0.32 3.48 -1.15
CA ILE A 118 1.15 3.57 -1.09
C ILE A 118 1.53 3.71 0.37
N THR A 119 2.33 2.79 0.86
CA THR A 119 2.84 2.83 2.24
C THR A 119 4.37 2.77 2.24
N PRO A 120 5.06 3.48 3.12
CA PRO A 120 6.49 3.27 3.28
C PRO A 120 6.77 1.78 3.56
N HIS A 121 7.72 1.22 2.83
CA HIS A 121 8.19 -0.14 3.09
C HIS A 121 9.12 -0.10 4.31
N LEU A 122 8.69 -0.72 5.41
CA LEU A 122 9.38 -0.69 6.68
C LEU A 122 10.34 -1.87 6.88
N GLU A 123 10.94 -2.38 5.83
CA GLU A 123 12.13 -3.21 6.01
C GLU A 123 13.35 -2.30 6.19
N ILE A 124 13.63 -1.94 7.42
CA ILE A 124 14.93 -1.43 7.80
C ILE A 124 15.68 -2.64 8.38
N PRO A 125 16.57 -3.28 7.62
CA PRO A 125 17.40 -4.33 8.18
C PRO A 125 18.15 -3.77 9.38
N GLY A 126 17.91 -4.32 10.57
CA GLY A 126 18.50 -3.88 11.81
C GLY A 126 17.89 -2.66 12.49
N LYS A 127 16.71 -2.20 12.06
CA LYS A 127 15.90 -1.25 12.85
C LYS A 127 14.64 -1.94 13.34
N ILE A 128 14.58 -2.05 14.64
CA ILE A 128 13.51 -2.70 15.36
C ILE A 128 12.55 -1.62 15.83
N PRO A 129 11.22 -1.80 15.69
CA PRO A 129 10.27 -0.79 16.10
C PRO A 129 10.39 -0.51 17.60
N VAL A 130 10.39 0.78 17.94
CA VAL A 130 10.29 1.25 19.32
C VAL A 130 8.85 1.63 19.57
N HIS A 131 8.20 0.95 20.50
CA HIS A 131 6.82 1.25 20.90
C HIS A 131 6.83 2.24 22.07
N ILE A 132 6.08 3.32 21.97
CA ILE A 132 5.99 4.35 23.00
C ILE A 132 4.54 4.51 23.45
N ASN A 133 4.31 4.38 24.75
CA ASN A 133 3.02 4.62 25.39
C ASN A 133 3.09 5.95 26.17
N PHE A 134 2.38 6.96 25.70
CA PHE A 134 2.20 8.22 26.43
C PHE A 134 1.04 8.06 27.42
N THR A 135 1.35 7.91 28.69
CA THR A 135 0.36 7.51 29.69
C THR A 135 0.65 8.12 31.07
N THR A 136 -0.18 7.80 32.06
CA THR A 136 0.10 8.06 33.47
C THR A 136 0.78 6.85 34.11
N SER A 137 1.47 7.05 35.24
CA SER A 137 2.09 5.94 35.97
C SER A 137 1.13 4.84 36.39
N GLU A 138 -0.14 5.18 36.62
CA GLU A 138 -1.20 4.24 36.99
C GLU A 138 -1.69 3.38 35.84
N LYS A 139 -1.50 3.87 34.59
CA LYS A 139 -1.91 3.22 33.34
C LYS A 139 -0.75 2.69 32.51
N ALA A 140 0.46 2.71 33.07
CA ALA A 140 1.63 2.17 32.42
C ALA A 140 1.45 0.68 32.16
N THR A 141 1.72 0.23 30.91
CA THR A 141 1.66 -1.19 30.59
C THR A 141 2.96 -1.87 30.98
N GLN A 142 2.86 -3.11 31.45
CA GLN A 142 4.00 -4.01 31.66
C GLN A 142 4.11 -5.04 30.52
N GLU A 143 3.21 -4.94 29.54
CA GLU A 143 3.17 -5.89 28.42
C GLU A 143 4.14 -5.47 27.32
N ASN A 144 4.92 -6.43 26.88
CA ASN A 144 5.67 -6.50 25.62
C ASN A 144 6.28 -5.18 25.13
N LEU A 145 7.38 -4.76 25.76
CA LEU A 145 8.34 -3.83 25.14
C LEU A 145 7.77 -2.45 24.77
N TRP A 146 6.72 -2.03 25.48
CA TRP A 146 6.22 -0.66 25.38
C TRP A 146 6.98 0.26 26.34
N ASN A 147 7.62 1.29 25.78
CA ASN A 147 8.24 2.34 26.57
C ASN A 147 7.18 3.30 27.12
N ASN A 148 6.98 3.32 28.42
CA ASN A 148 5.99 4.18 29.04
C ASN A 148 6.58 5.57 29.30
N VAL A 149 6.03 6.60 28.65
CA VAL A 149 6.37 8.00 28.91
C VAL A 149 5.28 8.60 29.78
N THR A 150 5.60 8.80 31.06
CA THR A 150 4.66 9.29 32.08
C THR A 150 4.83 10.77 32.39
N SER A 151 5.84 11.44 31.85
CA SER A 151 6.05 12.88 31.99
C SER A 151 5.53 13.62 30.76
N HIS A 152 4.80 14.70 30.99
CA HIS A 152 4.22 15.57 29.95
C HIS A 152 4.72 17.02 30.03
N LEU A 153 5.82 17.26 30.74
CA LEU A 153 6.41 18.60 30.84
C LEU A 153 7.07 19.00 29.54
N ALA A 154 6.85 20.25 29.11
CA ALA A 154 7.50 20.77 27.92
C ALA A 154 9.03 20.69 28.05
N GLY A 155 9.70 20.17 27.03
CA GLY A 155 11.15 19.99 27.01
C GLY A 155 11.64 18.68 27.63
N THR A 156 10.73 17.76 28.06
CA THR A 156 11.13 16.42 28.50
C THR A 156 11.83 15.68 27.37
N LYS A 157 13.05 15.22 27.62
CA LYS A 157 13.74 14.30 26.72
C LYS A 157 13.26 12.87 27.01
N ILE A 158 13.06 12.11 25.95
CA ILE A 158 12.79 10.68 26.02
C ILE A 158 14.12 9.98 25.74
N GLU A 159 14.69 9.34 26.74
CA GLU A 159 15.99 8.67 26.66
C GLU A 159 15.86 7.22 27.09
N ASN A 160 16.82 6.38 26.70
CA ASN A 160 16.86 4.95 27.05
C ASN A 160 15.60 4.17 26.64
N LEU A 161 15.12 4.45 25.43
CA LEU A 161 14.03 3.67 24.86
C LEU A 161 14.54 2.27 24.51
N THR A 162 13.73 1.28 24.83
CA THR A 162 13.97 -0.14 24.48
C THR A 162 13.18 -0.47 23.23
N ASP A 163 13.82 -1.10 22.26
CA ASP A 163 13.15 -1.62 21.06
C ASP A 163 12.45 -2.97 21.33
N SER A 164 11.82 -3.52 20.32
CA SER A 164 11.08 -4.79 20.43
C SER A 164 12.00 -6.03 20.59
N GLU A 165 13.33 -5.87 20.58
CA GLU A 165 14.31 -6.90 20.90
C GLU A 165 15.10 -6.60 22.19
N GLU A 166 14.59 -5.68 23.04
CA GLU A 166 15.19 -5.32 24.34
C GLU A 166 16.53 -4.58 24.27
N ASN A 167 16.91 -4.01 23.09
CA ASN A 167 18.08 -3.16 22.98
C ASN A 167 17.78 -1.73 23.44
N THR A 168 18.73 -1.07 24.11
CA THR A 168 18.63 0.31 24.63
C THR A 168 19.58 1.26 23.91
#